data_9cca14436693e44e570457db9c52d762
#
_entry.id   9cca14436693e44e570457db9c52d762
#
_cell.length_a   1.000
_cell.length_b   1.000
_cell.length_c   1.000
_cell.angle_alpha   90.00
_cell.angle_beta   90.00
_cell.angle_gamma   90.00
#
_symmetry.space_group_name_H-M   'P 1'
#
loop_
_entity.id
_entity.type
_entity.pdbx_description
1 polymer ?
#
loop_
_entity_poly.entity_id
_entity_poly.type
_entity_poly.pdbx_seq_one_letter_code
_entity_poly.pdbx_strand_id
1 'polypeptide(L)'
;MTFRFAQHKDLLIVRKFLSSAGLPYEDFDTHILNFLLAEKNSRLIGVVGIELLGNVALLRSLAVKKTMRNGGIGKKLVDHMKAYAQLNHIETWFLLTATAQDFFQKIGFEVISRTEAPPEIQGTEELKNIC
;
A
#
# COMPACT_ATOMS: atom_id res chain seq x y z
N MET A 1 2.55 -19.79 1.35
CA MET A 1 2.64 -18.31 1.20
C MET A 1 2.82 -17.66 2.56
N THR A 2 3.73 -16.73 2.65
CA THR A 2 4.00 -16.03 3.91
C THR A 2 3.83 -14.54 3.74
N PHE A 3 3.47 -13.85 4.84
CA PHE A 3 3.37 -12.39 4.89
C PHE A 3 4.34 -11.90 5.95
N ARG A 4 5.17 -10.93 5.62
CA ARG A 4 6.12 -10.32 6.56
C ARG A 4 6.34 -8.85 6.24
N PHE A 5 6.69 -8.07 7.26
CA PHE A 5 7.09 -6.69 7.03
C PHE A 5 8.48 -6.62 6.41
N ALA A 6 8.68 -5.62 5.56
CA ALA A 6 9.94 -5.39 4.88
C ALA A 6 11.00 -4.89 5.86
N GLN A 7 12.25 -5.19 5.56
CA GLN A 7 13.44 -4.66 6.21
C GLN A 7 14.17 -3.75 5.23
N HIS A 8 15.13 -2.99 5.71
CA HIS A 8 15.90 -2.09 4.83
C HIS A 8 16.55 -2.83 3.66
N LYS A 9 16.99 -4.06 3.87
CA LYS A 9 17.58 -4.89 2.82
C LYS A 9 16.61 -5.21 1.67
N ASP A 10 15.31 -5.06 1.90
CA ASP A 10 14.29 -5.38 0.90
C ASP A 10 14.00 -4.21 -0.05
N LEU A 11 14.59 -3.04 0.19
CA LEU A 11 14.28 -1.83 -0.56
C LEU A 11 14.42 -2.01 -2.08
N LEU A 12 15.53 -2.59 -2.52
CA LEU A 12 15.78 -2.78 -3.95
C LEU A 12 14.78 -3.72 -4.60
N ILE A 13 14.46 -4.83 -3.95
CA ILE A 13 13.53 -5.80 -4.53
C ILE A 13 12.11 -5.24 -4.58
N VAL A 14 11.72 -4.45 -3.59
CA VAL A 14 10.42 -3.77 -3.58
C VAL A 14 10.36 -2.74 -4.69
N ARG A 15 11.41 -1.94 -4.88
CA ARG A 15 11.46 -0.97 -5.99
C ARG A 15 11.28 -1.64 -7.34
N LYS A 16 12.00 -2.72 -7.57
CA LYS A 16 11.89 -3.47 -8.84
C LYS A 16 10.47 -3.99 -9.04
N PHE A 17 9.87 -4.51 -7.98
CA PHE A 17 8.52 -5.05 -8.04
C PHE A 17 7.51 -3.96 -8.41
N LEU A 18 7.58 -2.80 -7.75
CA LEU A 18 6.67 -1.69 -8.01
C LEU A 18 6.88 -1.11 -9.41
N SER A 19 8.12 -0.98 -9.84
CA SER A 19 8.43 -0.50 -11.19
C SER A 19 7.83 -1.42 -12.25
N SER A 20 7.94 -2.72 -12.08
CA SER A 20 7.37 -3.69 -13.02
C SER A 20 5.83 -3.66 -13.03
N ALA A 21 5.21 -3.19 -11.96
CA ALA A 21 3.77 -3.05 -11.86
C ALA A 21 3.27 -1.67 -12.33
N GLY A 22 4.17 -0.79 -12.75
CA GLY A 22 3.81 0.55 -13.21
C GLY A 22 3.44 1.51 -12.10
N LEU A 23 3.87 1.25 -10.86
CA LEU A 23 3.57 2.09 -9.70
C LEU A 23 4.77 2.94 -9.30
N PRO A 24 4.54 4.06 -8.56
CA PRO A 24 5.65 4.85 -8.04
C PRO A 24 6.60 4.01 -7.20
N TYR A 25 7.90 4.17 -7.41
CA TYR A 25 8.92 3.34 -6.77
C TYR A 25 10.09 4.14 -6.21
N GLU A 26 9.98 5.45 -6.10
CA GLU A 26 11.10 6.31 -5.72
C GLU A 26 10.92 7.04 -4.39
N ASP A 27 9.71 7.18 -3.90
CA ASP A 27 9.38 8.08 -2.79
C ASP A 27 9.04 7.37 -1.48
N PHE A 28 9.45 6.12 -1.29
CA PHE A 28 9.05 5.35 -0.12
C PHE A 28 10.20 4.88 0.76
N ASP A 29 11.41 5.36 0.53
CA ASP A 29 12.59 4.89 1.24
C ASP A 29 12.46 5.02 2.76
N THR A 30 11.87 6.11 3.23
CA THR A 30 11.67 6.34 4.66
C THR A 30 10.52 5.53 5.25
N HIS A 31 9.70 4.89 4.40
CA HIS A 31 8.53 4.14 4.83
C HIS A 31 8.68 2.63 4.63
N ILE A 32 9.87 2.16 4.22
CA ILE A 32 10.07 0.76 3.85
C ILE A 32 9.66 -0.21 4.97
N LEU A 33 9.89 0.14 6.23
CA LEU A 33 9.56 -0.73 7.36
C LEU A 33 8.06 -0.89 7.57
N ASN A 34 7.25 -0.04 6.95
CA ASN A 34 5.79 -0.13 6.98
C ASN A 34 5.22 -0.77 5.71
N PHE A 35 6.05 -1.48 4.97
CA PHE A 35 5.62 -2.26 3.80
C PHE A 35 5.48 -3.72 4.20
N LEU A 36 4.34 -4.31 3.81
CA LEU A 36 4.06 -5.72 4.01
C LEU A 36 4.30 -6.46 2.71
N LEU A 37 5.04 -7.55 2.79
CA LEU A 37 5.41 -8.38 1.65
C LEU A 37 4.69 -9.71 1.70
N ALA A 38 4.19 -10.16 0.55
CA ALA A 38 3.69 -11.53 0.38
C ALA A 38 4.70 -12.31 -0.43
N GLU A 39 5.12 -13.46 0.08
CA GLU A 39 6.13 -14.30 -0.55
C GLU A 39 5.62 -15.73 -0.74
N LYS A 40 6.03 -16.34 -1.84
CA LYS A 40 5.79 -17.76 -2.10
C LYS A 40 7.07 -18.35 -2.67
N ASN A 41 7.55 -19.44 -2.05
CA ASN A 41 8.81 -20.07 -2.45
C ASN A 41 9.96 -19.06 -2.49
N SER A 42 10.05 -18.21 -1.47
CA SER A 42 11.06 -17.15 -1.30
C SER A 42 11.04 -16.09 -2.39
N ARG A 43 9.97 -15.99 -3.16
CA ARG A 43 9.81 -14.96 -4.19
C ARG A 43 8.72 -13.99 -3.81
N LEU A 44 8.95 -12.71 -4.08
CA LEU A 44 7.98 -11.66 -3.82
C LEU A 44 6.83 -11.76 -4.84
N ILE A 45 5.60 -11.90 -4.33
CA ILE A 45 4.41 -12.00 -5.17
C ILE A 45 3.41 -10.87 -4.93
N GLY A 46 3.58 -10.11 -3.87
CA GLY A 46 2.71 -8.97 -3.58
C GLY A 46 3.31 -8.07 -2.53
N VAL A 47 2.84 -6.83 -2.52
CA VAL A 47 3.32 -5.81 -1.58
C VAL A 47 2.21 -4.79 -1.34
N VAL A 48 2.19 -4.22 -0.14
CA VAL A 48 1.38 -3.05 0.18
C VAL A 48 2.14 -2.23 1.21
N GLY A 49 2.07 -0.90 1.09
CA GLY A 49 2.70 0.01 2.03
C GLY A 49 1.69 0.88 2.74
N ILE A 50 2.11 1.48 3.84
CA ILE A 50 1.31 2.44 4.59
C ILE A 50 2.21 3.55 5.11
N GLU A 51 1.74 4.79 5.00
CA GLU A 51 2.36 5.94 5.67
C GLU A 51 1.52 6.28 6.88
N LEU A 52 2.13 6.26 8.06
CA LEU A 52 1.45 6.59 9.32
C LEU A 52 1.58 8.07 9.58
N LEU A 53 0.45 8.77 9.69
CA LEU A 53 0.40 10.23 9.76
C LEU A 53 -0.51 10.63 10.94
N GLY A 54 -0.01 10.44 12.16
CA GLY A 54 -0.81 10.67 13.36
C GLY A 54 -1.87 9.60 13.52
N ASN A 55 -3.14 10.00 13.51
CA ASN A 55 -4.26 9.06 13.62
C ASN A 55 -4.88 8.71 12.27
N VAL A 56 -4.27 9.15 11.17
CA VAL A 56 -4.68 8.78 9.83
C VAL A 56 -3.54 8.05 9.12
N ALA A 57 -3.85 7.34 8.07
CA ALA A 57 -2.85 6.61 7.29
C ALA A 57 -3.14 6.69 5.80
N LEU A 58 -2.08 6.65 5.01
CA LEU A 58 -2.17 6.57 3.56
C LEU A 58 -1.73 5.16 3.15
N LEU A 59 -2.67 4.37 2.64
CA LEU A 59 -2.36 3.07 2.04
C LEU A 59 -1.79 3.32 0.65
N ARG A 60 -0.71 2.66 0.32
CA ARG A 60 -0.03 2.92 -0.94
C ARG A 60 0.62 1.67 -1.51
N SER A 61 0.94 1.74 -2.79
CA SER A 61 1.84 0.77 -3.43
C SER A 61 1.34 -0.67 -3.35
N LEU A 62 0.01 -0.87 -3.40
CA LEU A 62 -0.54 -2.21 -3.47
C LEU A 62 -0.28 -2.79 -4.85
N ALA A 63 0.44 -3.89 -4.91
CA ALA A 63 0.72 -4.59 -6.15
C ALA A 63 0.76 -6.09 -5.92
N VAL A 64 0.23 -6.84 -6.87
CA VAL A 64 0.26 -8.30 -6.86
C VAL A 64 0.82 -8.75 -8.21
N LYS A 65 1.69 -9.76 -8.18
CA LYS A 65 2.27 -10.33 -9.39
C LYS A 65 1.15 -10.69 -10.38
N LYS A 66 1.32 -10.29 -11.63
CA LYS A 66 0.27 -10.41 -12.64
C LYS A 66 -0.31 -11.82 -12.75
N THR A 67 0.54 -12.84 -12.68
CA THR A 67 0.11 -14.25 -12.78
C THR A 67 -0.61 -14.75 -11.53
N MET A 68 -0.57 -13.98 -10.43
CA MET A 68 -1.17 -14.36 -9.14
C MET A 68 -2.39 -13.51 -8.79
N ARG A 69 -2.83 -12.65 -9.69
CA ARG A 69 -4.01 -11.79 -9.47
C ARG A 69 -5.28 -12.62 -9.46
N ASN A 70 -6.33 -12.08 -8.85
CA ASN A 70 -7.64 -12.71 -8.70
C ASN A 70 -7.65 -13.91 -7.75
N GLY A 71 -6.53 -14.14 -7.03
CA GLY A 71 -6.44 -15.19 -6.01
C GLY A 71 -6.66 -14.72 -4.59
N GLY A 72 -7.07 -13.47 -4.38
CA GLY A 72 -7.34 -12.91 -3.06
C GLY A 72 -6.11 -12.41 -2.31
N ILE A 73 -4.94 -12.37 -2.95
CA ILE A 73 -3.70 -11.91 -2.30
C ILE A 73 -3.79 -10.44 -1.94
N GLY A 74 -4.31 -9.60 -2.83
CA GLY A 74 -4.48 -8.17 -2.57
C GLY A 74 -5.36 -7.91 -1.35
N LYS A 75 -6.47 -8.62 -1.25
CA LYS A 75 -7.38 -8.50 -0.10
C LYS A 75 -6.68 -8.95 1.18
N LYS A 76 -5.93 -10.04 1.14
CA LYS A 76 -5.17 -10.52 2.31
C LYS A 76 -4.13 -9.52 2.76
N LEU A 77 -3.42 -8.89 1.81
CA LEU A 77 -2.45 -7.84 2.13
C LEU A 77 -3.12 -6.66 2.84
N VAL A 78 -4.25 -6.19 2.31
CA VAL A 78 -4.99 -5.10 2.94
C VAL A 78 -5.51 -5.48 4.32
N ASP A 79 -6.04 -6.69 4.47
CA ASP A 79 -6.55 -7.18 5.76
C ASP A 79 -5.44 -7.23 6.82
N HIS A 80 -4.26 -7.70 6.47
CA HIS A 80 -3.11 -7.69 7.37
C HIS A 80 -2.71 -6.27 7.75
N MET A 81 -2.72 -5.35 6.79
CA MET A 81 -2.36 -3.97 7.05
C MET A 81 -3.39 -3.28 7.93
N LYS A 82 -4.68 -3.63 7.80
CA LYS A 82 -5.72 -3.12 8.70
C LYS A 82 -5.43 -3.50 10.14
N ALA A 83 -5.06 -4.74 10.39
CA ALA A 83 -4.72 -5.19 11.74
C ALA A 83 -3.54 -4.41 12.30
N TYR A 84 -2.51 -4.18 11.49
CA TYR A 84 -1.35 -3.40 11.86
C TYR A 84 -1.74 -1.95 12.21
N ALA A 85 -2.58 -1.34 11.39
CA ALA A 85 -3.03 0.03 11.62
C ALA A 85 -3.84 0.16 12.90
N GLN A 86 -4.70 -0.82 13.20
CA GLN A 86 -5.46 -0.82 14.45
C GLN A 86 -4.55 -0.85 15.66
N LEU A 87 -3.46 -1.63 15.60
CA LEU A 87 -2.46 -1.67 16.67
C LEU A 87 -1.73 -0.32 16.83
N ASN A 88 -1.70 0.50 15.79
CA ASN A 88 -1.08 1.82 15.79
C ASN A 88 -2.09 2.94 15.97
N HIS A 89 -3.31 2.61 16.41
CA HIS A 89 -4.39 3.58 16.72
C HIS A 89 -4.81 4.42 15.51
N ILE A 90 -4.75 3.86 14.32
CA ILE A 90 -5.22 4.54 13.10
C ILE A 90 -6.73 4.42 13.02
N GLU A 91 -7.40 5.56 12.89
CA GLU A 91 -8.86 5.64 12.82
C GLU A 91 -9.39 5.69 11.39
N THR A 92 -8.66 6.34 10.49
CA THR A 92 -9.11 6.57 9.12
C THR A 92 -7.97 6.34 8.15
N TRP A 93 -8.32 5.73 7.03
CA TRP A 93 -7.36 5.38 5.97
C TRP A 93 -7.73 6.11 4.69
N PHE A 94 -6.70 6.48 3.95
CA PHE A 94 -6.86 7.09 2.64
C PHE A 94 -5.99 6.34 1.64
N LEU A 95 -6.35 6.41 0.37
CA LEU A 95 -5.51 5.92 -0.72
C LEU A 95 -5.81 6.67 -2.00
N LEU A 96 -4.87 6.60 -2.93
CA LEU A 96 -5.04 7.10 -4.29
C LEU A 96 -4.96 5.91 -5.23
N THR A 97 -5.87 5.85 -6.20
CA THR A 97 -5.80 4.82 -7.22
C THR A 97 -6.32 5.38 -8.55
N ALA A 98 -5.64 5.03 -9.63
CA ALA A 98 -6.08 5.38 -10.97
C ALA A 98 -6.84 4.24 -11.65
N THR A 99 -6.61 2.99 -11.22
CA THR A 99 -7.08 1.82 -11.96
C THR A 99 -7.78 0.77 -11.11
N ALA A 100 -7.76 0.90 -9.78
CA ALA A 100 -8.26 -0.14 -8.87
C ALA A 100 -9.41 0.33 -7.99
N GLN A 101 -10.15 1.36 -8.42
CA GLN A 101 -11.25 1.91 -7.63
C GLN A 101 -12.29 0.85 -7.27
N ASP A 102 -12.68 0.02 -8.23
CA ASP A 102 -13.68 -1.03 -8.00
C ASP A 102 -13.22 -2.03 -6.96
N PHE A 103 -11.95 -2.42 -7.01
CA PHE A 103 -11.38 -3.35 -6.03
C PHE A 103 -11.49 -2.77 -4.62
N PHE A 104 -11.08 -1.51 -4.44
CA PHE A 104 -11.09 -0.90 -3.13
C PHE A 104 -12.51 -0.63 -2.62
N GLN A 105 -13.42 -0.26 -3.50
CA GLN A 105 -14.83 -0.09 -3.09
C GLN A 105 -15.44 -1.41 -2.61
N LYS A 106 -15.13 -2.51 -3.26
CA LYS A 106 -15.62 -3.84 -2.86
C LYS A 106 -15.16 -4.25 -1.47
N ILE A 107 -13.99 -3.79 -1.03
CA ILE A 107 -13.47 -4.12 0.30
C ILE A 107 -13.74 -3.02 1.33
N GLY A 108 -14.58 -2.03 1.00
CA GLY A 108 -15.14 -1.10 1.97
C GLY A 108 -14.64 0.33 1.90
N PHE A 109 -13.81 0.69 0.94
CA PHE A 109 -13.36 2.07 0.77
C PHE A 109 -14.41 2.89 0.03
N GLU A 110 -14.51 4.17 0.37
CA GLU A 110 -15.42 5.11 -0.28
C GLU A 110 -14.62 6.15 -1.05
N VAL A 111 -15.20 6.58 -2.19
CA VAL A 111 -14.59 7.65 -2.99
C VAL A 111 -14.86 9.00 -2.34
N ILE A 112 -13.81 9.80 -2.19
CA ILE A 112 -13.95 11.20 -1.77
C ILE A 112 -13.19 12.08 -2.77
N SER A 113 -13.47 13.39 -2.76
CA SER A 113 -12.67 14.33 -3.55
C SER A 113 -11.32 14.57 -2.85
N ARG A 114 -10.31 14.95 -3.63
CA ARG A 114 -8.98 15.23 -3.06
C ARG A 114 -9.01 16.32 -2.02
N THR A 115 -9.86 17.30 -2.22
CA THR A 115 -9.98 18.43 -1.28
C THR A 115 -10.58 18.04 0.06
N GLU A 116 -11.26 16.90 0.14
CA GLU A 116 -11.81 16.38 1.39
C GLU A 116 -10.77 15.65 2.24
N ALA A 117 -9.60 15.33 1.66
CA ALA A 117 -8.55 14.66 2.41
C ALA A 117 -7.95 15.60 3.46
N PRO A 118 -7.60 15.11 4.66
CA PRO A 118 -7.04 15.96 5.70
C PRO A 118 -5.65 16.50 5.33
N PRO A 119 -5.17 17.58 6.00
CA PRO A 119 -3.87 18.18 5.69
C PRO A 119 -2.72 17.20 5.71
N GLU A 120 -2.74 16.22 6.61
CA GLU A 120 -1.72 15.18 6.71
C GLU A 120 -1.58 14.40 5.40
N ILE A 121 -2.70 14.13 4.75
CA ILE A 121 -2.72 13.43 3.46
C ILE A 121 -2.34 14.35 2.32
N GLN A 122 -2.82 15.60 2.35
CA GLN A 122 -2.50 16.61 1.32
C GLN A 122 -1.00 16.85 1.20
N GLY A 123 -0.28 16.74 2.31
CA GLY A 123 1.16 16.96 2.34
C GLY A 123 2.01 15.77 1.88
N THR A 124 1.41 14.63 1.54
CA THR A 124 2.20 13.45 1.13
C THR A 124 2.76 13.60 -0.27
N GLU A 125 3.92 12.98 -0.49
CA GLU A 125 4.53 12.96 -1.81
C GLU A 125 3.62 12.27 -2.83
N GLU A 126 2.94 11.20 -2.42
CA GLU A 126 2.07 10.47 -3.33
C GLU A 126 0.94 11.35 -3.85
N LEU A 127 0.29 12.13 -2.99
CA LEU A 127 -0.78 13.03 -3.42
C LEU A 127 -0.25 14.17 -4.29
N LYS A 128 0.91 14.73 -3.96
CA LYS A 128 1.52 15.80 -4.73
C LYS A 128 1.94 15.37 -6.13
N ASN A 129 2.39 14.13 -6.28
CA ASN A 129 3.01 13.64 -7.51
C ASN A 129 2.05 12.96 -8.48
N ILE A 130 0.78 12.74 -8.09
CA ILE A 130 -0.22 12.06 -8.92
C ILE A 130 -1.31 13.04 -9.39
N CYS A 131 -1.02 14.22 -9.62
CA CYS A 131 -2.00 15.21 -10.10
C CYS A 131 -2.29 15.08 -11.58
#